data_df790d596cd7ed5525d36d258c5bf0a7
#
_entry.id   df790d596cd7ed5525d36d258c5bf0a7
#
_cell.length_a   1.000
_cell.length_b   1.000
_cell.length_c   1.000
_cell.angle_alpha   90.00
_cell.angle_beta   90.00
_cell.angle_gamma   90.00
#
_symmetry.space_group_name_H-M   'P 1'
#
loop_
_entity.id
_entity.type
_entity.pdbx_description
1 polymer ?
#
loop_
_entity_poly.entity_id
_entity_poly.type
_entity_poly.pdbx_seq_one_letter_code
_entity_poly.pdbx_strand_id
1 'polypeptide(L)'
;LKAQHPGFETWREGIHGKNKVVCVDCHMPKVTKADGTVYTDHKVGNPFDRFEDTCAQCHTQTKEQLRNIVSSRKALVLNMKLTAEKQIVAAHFEAGEAWKAGATEEEMK
;
A
#
# COMPACT_ATOMS: atom_id res chain seq x y z
N LEU A 1 -15.03 4.07 7.84
CA LEU A 1 -13.57 4.10 7.59
C LEU A 1 -13.05 2.66 7.54
N LYS A 2 -12.66 2.15 6.37
CA LYS A 2 -12.00 0.83 6.28
C LYS A 2 -10.51 1.00 6.59
N ALA A 3 -10.15 0.86 7.85
CA ALA A 3 -8.75 0.94 8.27
C ALA A 3 -7.94 -0.34 7.97
N GLN A 4 -8.60 -1.47 7.70
CA GLN A 4 -7.94 -2.78 7.60
C GLN A 4 -7.37 -3.11 6.22
N HIS A 5 -7.99 -2.68 5.14
CA HIS A 5 -7.56 -2.97 3.76
C HIS A 5 -7.76 -1.76 2.84
N PRO A 6 -6.95 -0.70 2.99
CA PRO A 6 -7.09 0.53 2.21
C PRO A 6 -6.46 0.44 0.81
N GLY A 7 -6.43 -0.75 0.21
CA GLY A 7 -5.74 -0.98 -1.05
C GLY A 7 -6.28 -0.15 -2.20
N PHE A 8 -7.60 -0.06 -2.34
CA PHE A 8 -8.25 0.73 -3.38
C PHE A 8 -8.05 2.25 -3.15
N GLU A 9 -8.24 2.71 -1.93
CA GLU A 9 -8.07 4.12 -1.56
C GLU A 9 -6.63 4.56 -1.75
N THR A 10 -5.66 3.74 -1.33
CA THR A 10 -4.23 4.00 -1.51
C THR A 10 -3.84 4.03 -2.99
N TRP A 11 -4.36 3.09 -3.79
CA TRP A 11 -4.15 3.09 -5.22
C TRP A 11 -4.76 4.33 -5.87
N ARG A 12 -6.01 4.67 -5.57
CA ARG A 12 -6.73 5.82 -6.16
C ARG A 12 -5.99 7.13 -5.93
N GLU A 13 -5.48 7.35 -4.73
CA GLU A 13 -4.73 8.57 -4.38
C GLU A 13 -3.26 8.50 -4.82
N GLY A 14 -2.77 7.31 -5.16
CA GLY A 14 -1.41 7.07 -5.60
C GLY A 14 -1.14 7.51 -7.03
N ILE A 15 0.15 7.59 -7.39
CA ILE A 15 0.59 8.03 -8.73
C ILE A 15 0.05 7.13 -9.84
N HIS A 16 -0.02 5.81 -9.62
CA HIS A 16 -0.52 4.86 -10.61
C HIS A 16 -2.01 5.06 -10.87
N GLY A 17 -2.83 5.18 -9.82
CA GLY A 17 -4.27 5.43 -9.99
C GLY A 17 -4.56 6.76 -10.68
N LYS A 18 -3.85 7.84 -10.33
CA LYS A 18 -3.95 9.14 -10.98
C LYS A 18 -3.56 9.10 -12.47
N ASN A 19 -2.67 8.21 -12.84
CA ASN A 19 -2.27 7.97 -14.23
C ASN A 19 -3.06 6.82 -14.90
N LYS A 20 -4.20 6.41 -14.33
CA LYS A 20 -5.13 5.42 -14.89
C LYS A 20 -4.53 4.01 -15.06
N VAL A 21 -3.43 3.70 -14.39
CA VAL A 21 -2.90 2.35 -14.31
C VAL A 21 -3.80 1.55 -13.37
N VAL A 22 -4.42 0.49 -13.87
CA VAL A 22 -5.39 -0.30 -13.10
C VAL A 22 -4.75 -1.52 -12.43
N CYS A 23 -5.45 -2.11 -11.47
CA CYS A 23 -4.91 -3.22 -10.67
C CYS A 23 -4.43 -4.39 -11.54
N VAL A 24 -5.15 -4.68 -12.62
CA VAL A 24 -4.84 -5.79 -13.52
C VAL A 24 -3.57 -5.57 -14.35
N ASP A 25 -3.18 -4.33 -14.62
CA ASP A 25 -1.96 -4.03 -15.37
C ASP A 25 -0.71 -4.55 -14.62
N CYS A 26 -0.77 -4.53 -13.28
CA CYS A 26 0.31 -5.04 -12.43
C CYS A 26 0.09 -6.49 -11.99
N HIS A 27 -1.16 -6.88 -11.65
CA HIS A 27 -1.45 -8.17 -11.05
C HIS A 27 -1.83 -9.25 -12.07
N MET A 28 -2.23 -8.87 -13.27
CA MET A 28 -2.59 -9.76 -14.36
C MET A 28 -2.02 -9.24 -15.70
N PRO A 29 -0.69 -9.11 -15.83
CA PRO A 29 -0.08 -8.46 -16.98
C PRO A 29 -0.32 -9.24 -18.26
N LYS A 30 -0.19 -8.54 -19.37
CA LYS A 30 -0.12 -9.16 -20.71
C LYS A 30 1.27 -9.74 -20.92
N VAL A 31 1.32 -11.00 -21.30
CA VAL A 31 2.55 -11.75 -21.57
C VAL A 31 2.55 -12.21 -23.00
N THR A 32 3.70 -12.13 -23.66
CA THR A 32 3.90 -12.62 -25.03
C THR A 32 4.60 -13.97 -24.99
N LYS A 33 4.01 -14.98 -25.60
CA LYS A 33 4.62 -16.31 -25.79
C LYS A 33 5.71 -16.26 -26.87
N ALA A 34 6.51 -17.32 -26.93
CA ALA A 34 7.55 -17.47 -27.95
C ALA A 34 7.01 -17.45 -29.38
N ASP A 35 5.75 -17.85 -29.61
CA ASP A 35 5.06 -17.83 -30.90
C ASP A 35 4.46 -16.45 -31.25
N GLY A 36 4.67 -15.43 -30.41
CA GLY A 36 4.13 -14.09 -30.58
C GLY A 36 2.70 -13.89 -30.05
N THR A 37 2.04 -14.93 -29.55
CA THR A 37 0.68 -14.83 -28.98
C THR A 37 0.71 -14.02 -27.69
N VAL A 38 -0.14 -12.99 -27.60
CA VAL A 38 -0.31 -12.18 -26.39
C VAL A 38 -1.53 -12.67 -25.60
N TYR A 39 -1.36 -12.89 -24.32
CA TYR A 39 -2.46 -13.28 -23.42
C TYR A 39 -2.35 -12.55 -22.07
N THR A 40 -3.46 -12.45 -21.37
CA THR A 40 -3.49 -11.95 -19.98
C THR A 40 -3.17 -13.11 -19.03
N ASP A 41 -2.13 -12.97 -18.22
CA ASP A 41 -1.83 -14.00 -17.22
C ASP A 41 -2.73 -13.80 -15.98
N HIS A 42 -3.52 -14.83 -15.68
CA HIS A 42 -4.46 -14.84 -14.55
C HIS A 42 -3.82 -15.31 -13.23
N LYS A 43 -2.52 -15.55 -13.20
CA LYS A 43 -1.78 -15.81 -11.95
C LYS A 43 -1.57 -14.52 -11.20
N VAL A 44 -2.56 -14.14 -10.39
CA VAL A 44 -2.44 -12.98 -9.50
C VAL A 44 -1.33 -13.22 -8.48
N GLY A 45 -0.37 -12.32 -8.43
CA GLY A 45 0.80 -12.45 -7.56
C GLY A 45 1.48 -11.12 -7.27
N ASN A 46 2.69 -11.21 -6.70
CA ASN A 46 3.51 -10.02 -6.47
C ASN A 46 4.08 -9.52 -7.81
N PRO A 47 3.79 -8.28 -8.23
CA PRO A 47 4.28 -7.71 -9.48
C PRO A 47 5.80 -7.73 -9.63
N PHE A 48 6.56 -7.66 -8.52
CA PHE A 48 8.02 -7.70 -8.56
C PHE A 48 8.62 -9.06 -8.92
N ASP A 49 7.85 -10.13 -8.79
CA ASP A 49 8.30 -11.47 -9.21
C ASP A 49 8.27 -11.61 -10.73
N ARG A 50 7.52 -10.71 -11.38
CA ARG A 50 7.31 -10.65 -12.82
C ARG A 50 7.61 -9.25 -13.35
N PHE A 51 8.73 -8.70 -12.91
CA PHE A 51 9.12 -7.32 -13.16
C PHE A 51 9.11 -6.96 -14.66
N GLU A 52 9.60 -7.84 -15.51
CA GLU A 52 9.72 -7.64 -16.96
C GLU A 52 8.33 -7.52 -17.62
N ASP A 53 7.36 -8.30 -17.15
CA ASP A 53 5.98 -8.30 -17.68
C ASP A 53 5.11 -7.22 -17.07
N THR A 54 5.55 -6.61 -15.97
CA THR A 54 4.76 -5.62 -15.20
C THR A 54 5.40 -4.24 -15.22
N CYS A 55 6.41 -4.03 -14.41
CA CYS A 55 7.01 -2.71 -14.19
C CYS A 55 7.78 -2.19 -15.42
N ALA A 56 8.54 -3.09 -16.09
CA ALA A 56 9.41 -2.72 -17.22
C ALA A 56 8.62 -2.33 -18.48
N GLN A 57 7.32 -2.59 -18.54
CA GLN A 57 6.49 -2.12 -19.65
C GLN A 57 6.34 -0.58 -19.67
N CYS A 58 6.48 0.06 -18.52
CA CYS A 58 6.33 1.52 -18.38
C CYS A 58 7.56 2.19 -17.75
N HIS A 59 8.33 1.46 -16.95
CA HIS A 59 9.48 1.98 -16.21
C HIS A 59 10.79 1.61 -16.89
N THR A 60 11.67 2.60 -17.03
CA THR A 60 13.03 2.43 -17.58
C THR A 60 14.07 2.10 -16.50
N GLN A 61 13.71 2.22 -15.23
CA GLN A 61 14.56 1.88 -14.10
C GLN A 61 14.77 0.37 -14.00
N THR A 62 15.92 -0.03 -13.48
CA THR A 62 16.18 -1.44 -13.20
C THR A 62 15.27 -1.96 -12.06
N LYS A 63 15.09 -3.28 -12.03
CA LYS A 63 14.37 -3.97 -10.95
C LYS A 63 14.88 -3.60 -9.55
N GLU A 64 16.20 -3.50 -9.41
CA GLU A 64 16.84 -3.11 -8.16
C GLU A 64 16.53 -1.67 -7.76
N GLN A 65 16.60 -0.73 -8.70
CA GLN A 65 16.27 0.67 -8.44
C GLN A 65 14.81 0.81 -7.99
N LEU A 66 13.87 0.15 -8.66
CA LEU A 66 12.46 0.21 -8.25
C LEU A 66 12.22 -0.51 -6.92
N ARG A 67 12.89 -1.63 -6.65
CA ARG A 67 12.82 -2.27 -5.32
C ARG A 67 13.29 -1.35 -4.19
N ASN A 68 14.37 -0.62 -4.41
CA ASN A 68 14.88 0.33 -3.41
C ASN A 68 13.88 1.47 -3.16
N ILE A 69 13.26 2.01 -4.21
CA ILE A 69 12.20 3.02 -4.07
C ILE A 69 11.02 2.46 -3.26
N VAL A 70 10.54 1.27 -3.61
CA VAL A 70 9.43 0.64 -2.89
C VAL A 70 9.78 0.32 -1.45
N SER A 71 10.99 -0.20 -1.19
CA SER A 71 11.46 -0.50 0.17
C SER A 71 11.53 0.75 1.04
N SER A 72 12.04 1.86 0.50
CA SER A 72 12.09 3.14 1.20
C SER A 72 10.68 3.66 1.52
N ARG A 73 9.75 3.54 0.58
CA ARG A 73 8.34 3.93 0.82
C ARG A 73 7.67 3.05 1.87
N LYS A 74 7.89 1.73 1.82
CA LYS A 74 7.36 0.81 2.84
C LYS A 74 7.91 1.13 4.22
N ALA A 75 9.21 1.41 4.35
CA ALA A 75 9.83 1.79 5.61
C ALA A 75 9.23 3.10 6.18
N LEU A 76 9.02 4.10 5.32
CA LEU A 76 8.37 5.35 5.72
C LEU A 76 6.96 5.09 6.26
N VAL A 77 6.14 4.34 5.53
CA VAL A 77 4.76 4.03 5.95
C VAL A 77 4.75 3.21 7.25
N LEU A 78 5.67 2.26 7.41
CA LEU A 78 5.80 1.49 8.64
C LEU A 78 6.14 2.39 9.83
N ASN A 79 7.08 3.31 9.69
CA ASN A 79 7.44 4.26 10.74
C ASN A 79 6.27 5.16 11.13
N MET A 80 5.52 5.67 10.14
CA MET A 80 4.31 6.47 10.39
C MET A 80 3.25 5.65 11.14
N LYS A 81 3.04 4.40 10.74
CA LYS A 81 2.12 3.48 11.40
C LYS A 81 2.51 3.25 12.85
N LEU A 82 3.77 2.89 13.12
CA LEU A 82 4.27 2.64 14.47
C LEU A 82 4.17 3.90 15.37
N THR A 83 4.38 5.08 14.80
CA THR A 83 4.21 6.35 15.54
C THR A 83 2.74 6.57 15.89
N ALA A 84 1.84 6.38 14.94
CA ALA A 84 0.40 6.51 15.17
C ALA A 84 -0.10 5.48 16.20
N GLU A 85 0.34 4.23 16.13
CA GLU A 85 0.00 3.19 17.10
C GLU A 85 0.43 3.58 18.52
N LYS A 86 1.65 4.08 18.71
CA LYS A 86 2.13 4.56 20.01
C LYS A 86 1.28 5.70 20.55
N GLN A 87 0.92 6.66 19.72
CA GLN A 87 0.08 7.79 20.10
C GLN A 87 -1.34 7.35 20.51
N ILE A 88 -1.94 6.43 19.74
CA ILE A 88 -3.26 5.87 20.05
C ILE A 88 -3.24 5.12 21.39
N VAL A 89 -2.20 4.31 21.61
CA VAL A 89 -2.04 3.58 22.87
C VAL A 89 -1.90 4.55 24.05
N ALA A 90 -1.05 5.58 23.93
CA ALA A 90 -0.87 6.59 24.97
C ALA A 90 -2.19 7.30 25.28
N ALA A 91 -2.88 7.80 24.26
CA ALA A 91 -4.17 8.46 24.40
C ALA A 91 -5.23 7.55 25.07
N HIS A 92 -5.22 6.26 24.74
CA HIS A 92 -6.14 5.30 25.36
C HIS A 92 -5.88 5.15 26.88
N PHE A 93 -4.61 5.06 27.28
CA PHE A 93 -4.27 5.01 28.71
C PHE A 93 -4.58 6.30 29.43
N GLU A 94 -4.27 7.46 28.85
CA GLU A 94 -4.59 8.78 29.42
C GLU A 94 -6.11 8.95 29.60
N ALA A 95 -6.91 8.56 28.61
CA ALA A 95 -8.36 8.55 28.71
C ALA A 95 -8.86 7.63 29.85
N GLY A 96 -8.25 6.44 29.98
CA GLY A 96 -8.57 5.51 31.07
C GLY A 96 -8.28 6.09 32.46
N GLU A 97 -7.17 6.79 32.64
CA GLU A 97 -6.82 7.44 33.87
C GLU A 97 -7.75 8.66 34.19
N ALA A 98 -8.09 9.45 33.17
CA ALA A 98 -9.04 10.53 33.30
C ALA A 98 -10.43 10.02 33.75
N TRP A 99 -10.88 8.93 33.14
CA TRP A 99 -12.14 8.27 33.51
C TRP A 99 -12.14 7.80 34.97
N LYS A 100 -11.05 7.16 35.42
CA LYS A 100 -10.88 6.76 36.84
C LYS A 100 -10.86 7.95 37.78
N ALA A 101 -10.33 9.09 37.35
CA ALA A 101 -10.29 10.32 38.10
C ALA A 101 -11.64 11.05 38.14
N GLY A 102 -12.67 10.54 37.48
CA GLY A 102 -14.03 11.08 37.49
C GLY A 102 -14.35 12.05 36.36
N ALA A 103 -13.60 12.01 35.28
CA ALA A 103 -13.95 12.78 34.09
C ALA A 103 -15.33 12.38 33.54
N THR A 104 -16.10 13.37 33.13
CA THR A 104 -17.44 13.18 32.59
C THR A 104 -17.39 12.69 31.16
N GLU A 105 -18.48 12.09 30.68
CA GLU A 105 -18.61 11.67 29.28
C GLU A 105 -18.44 12.82 28.29
N GLU A 106 -18.79 14.03 28.68
CA GLU A 106 -18.68 15.24 27.87
C GLU A 106 -17.21 15.71 27.75
N GLU A 107 -16.43 15.56 28.80
CA GLU A 107 -14.98 15.87 28.82
C GLU A 107 -14.14 14.84 28.09
N MET A 108 -14.69 13.63 27.83
CA MET A 108 -14.03 12.52 27.15
C MET A 108 -14.27 12.50 25.64
N LYS A 109 -15.06 13.41 25.10
CA LYS A 109 -15.36 13.54 23.65
C LYS A 109 -14.38 14.46 22.93
#